data_d228e7bb30e47cb60c6463111fa42bb8
#
_entry.id   d228e7bb30e47cb60c6463111fa42bb8
#
_cell.length_a   1.000
_cell.length_b   1.000
_cell.length_c   1.000
_cell.angle_alpha   90.00
_cell.angle_beta   90.00
_cell.angle_gamma   90.00
#
_symmetry.space_group_name_H-M   'P 1'
#
loop_
_entity.id
_entity.type
_entity.pdbx_description
1 polymer ?
#
loop_
_entity_poly.entity_id
_entity_poly.type
_entity_poly.pdbx_seq_one_letter_code
_entity_poly.pdbx_strand_id
1 'polypeptide(L)'
;TTVAAVMAALQLSNTLLGFDIVCDGRCIASDVSAAELEQWAARVELTVIITPTGGQGSLIGRGNQQLSPALLHHLGRERIWVLATRSKLSALAGRPLRLDTGDAELDRAWSGWWSIHSGYQQQLLYAVQG
;
A
#
# COMPACT_ATOMS: atom_id res chain seq x y z
N THR A 1 5.15 -12.71 2.85
CA THR A 1 4.74 -11.59 2.00
C THR A 1 5.88 -10.59 1.84
N THR A 2 5.76 -9.71 0.87
CA THR A 2 6.76 -8.66 0.63
C THR A 2 6.90 -7.73 1.85
N VAL A 3 5.76 -7.33 2.44
CA VAL A 3 5.76 -6.48 3.63
C VAL A 3 6.38 -7.23 4.82
N ALA A 4 6.06 -8.51 5.01
CA ALA A 4 6.65 -9.30 6.07
C ALA A 4 8.17 -9.39 5.92
N ALA A 5 8.68 -9.52 4.68
CA ALA A 5 10.12 -9.55 4.44
C ALA A 5 10.79 -8.22 4.80
N VAL A 6 10.14 -7.08 4.50
CA VAL A 6 10.64 -5.76 4.89
C VAL A 6 10.70 -5.63 6.42
N MET A 7 9.63 -6.04 7.10
CA MET A 7 9.58 -5.99 8.56
C MET A 7 10.65 -6.89 9.19
N ALA A 8 10.87 -8.07 8.63
CA ALA A 8 11.92 -8.97 9.09
C ALA A 8 13.31 -8.34 8.91
N ALA A 9 13.57 -7.68 7.78
CA ALA A 9 14.85 -7.00 7.54
C ALA A 9 15.07 -5.85 8.52
N LEU A 10 14.01 -5.21 8.99
CA LEU A 10 14.06 -4.16 10.01
C LEU A 10 14.05 -4.72 11.43
N GLN A 11 13.98 -6.04 11.58
CA GLN A 11 13.91 -6.72 12.88
C GLN A 11 12.66 -6.32 13.67
N LEU A 12 11.56 -6.15 12.96
CA LEU A 12 10.28 -5.77 13.55
C LEU A 12 9.27 -6.92 13.39
N SER A 13 8.38 -7.07 14.36
CA SER A 13 7.23 -7.94 14.21
C SER A 13 6.18 -7.24 13.34
N ASN A 14 5.39 -8.03 12.61
CA ASN A 14 4.31 -7.49 11.81
C ASN A 14 3.04 -8.29 12.03
N THR A 15 1.90 -7.67 11.72
CA THR A 15 0.62 -8.36 11.68
C THR A 15 0.28 -8.74 10.24
N LEU A 16 -0.33 -9.93 10.06
CA LEU A 16 -0.72 -10.40 8.73
C LEU A 16 -1.96 -9.68 8.21
N LEU A 17 -2.81 -9.22 9.11
CA LEU A 17 -4.05 -8.52 8.82
C LEU A 17 -3.99 -7.15 9.49
N GLY A 18 -4.25 -6.09 8.76
CA GLY A 18 -4.22 -4.74 9.29
C GLY A 18 -2.90 -4.03 9.06
N PHE A 19 -2.77 -2.85 9.63
CA PHE A 19 -1.62 -1.99 9.45
C PHE A 19 -0.86 -1.81 10.75
N ASP A 20 0.45 -1.72 10.64
CA ASP A 20 1.33 -1.42 11.76
C ASP A 20 1.95 -0.04 11.53
N ILE A 21 2.11 0.71 12.60
CA ILE A 21 2.75 2.03 12.58
C ILE A 21 4.19 1.88 13.05
N VAL A 22 5.13 2.31 12.22
CA VAL A 22 6.55 2.23 12.50
C VAL A 22 7.13 3.64 12.51
N CYS A 23 7.93 3.95 13.52
CA CYS A 23 8.62 5.23 13.64
C CYS A 23 10.02 4.99 14.19
N ASP A 24 11.03 5.55 13.53
CA ASP A 24 12.44 5.44 13.93
C ASP A 24 12.87 3.98 14.18
N GLY A 25 12.43 3.08 13.30
CA GLY A 25 12.76 1.66 13.39
C GLY A 25 12.03 0.89 14.48
N ARG A 26 10.98 1.47 15.08
CA ARG A 26 10.19 0.83 16.12
C ARG A 26 8.73 0.75 15.71
N CYS A 27 8.11 -0.38 16.02
CA CYS A 27 6.67 -0.53 15.87
C CYS A 27 5.99 0.15 17.07
N ILE A 28 5.27 1.24 16.82
CA ILE A 28 4.62 2.03 17.88
C ILE A 28 3.12 1.76 17.99
N ALA A 29 2.53 1.10 17.02
CA ALA A 29 1.15 0.65 17.05
C ALA A 29 0.98 -0.51 16.08
N SER A 30 0.19 -1.50 16.45
CA SER A 30 -0.04 -2.70 15.65
C SER A 30 -1.51 -2.88 15.35
N ASP A 31 -1.81 -3.45 14.19
CA ASP A 31 -3.17 -3.83 13.79
C ASP A 31 -4.16 -2.67 13.94
N VAL A 32 -3.77 -1.50 13.41
CA VAL A 32 -4.59 -0.30 13.56
C VAL A 32 -5.78 -0.33 12.60
N SER A 33 -6.89 0.23 13.06
CA SER A 33 -8.12 0.37 12.28
C SER A 33 -8.05 1.58 11.34
N ALA A 34 -9.04 1.69 10.44
CA ALA A 34 -9.18 2.87 9.59
C ALA A 34 -9.27 4.16 10.41
N ALA A 35 -10.06 4.15 11.49
CA ALA A 35 -10.21 5.32 12.35
C ALA A 35 -8.90 5.70 13.02
N GLU A 36 -8.13 4.72 13.48
CA GLU A 36 -6.83 4.96 14.10
C GLU A 36 -5.82 5.51 13.09
N LEU A 37 -5.81 5.01 11.85
CA LEU A 37 -4.95 5.55 10.79
C LEU A 37 -5.30 7.01 10.49
N GLU A 38 -6.57 7.34 10.45
CA GLU A 38 -7.00 8.73 10.22
C GLU A 38 -6.54 9.64 11.36
N GLN A 39 -6.59 9.16 12.61
CA GLN A 39 -6.11 9.91 13.76
C GLN A 39 -4.59 10.14 13.69
N TRP A 40 -3.82 9.12 13.31
CA TRP A 40 -2.39 9.26 13.12
C TRP A 40 -2.07 10.26 12.01
N ALA A 41 -2.76 10.17 10.88
CA ALA A 41 -2.54 11.07 9.74
C ALA A 41 -2.85 12.52 10.06
N ALA A 42 -3.78 12.78 10.99
CA ALA A 42 -4.11 14.14 11.43
C ALA A 42 -3.01 14.75 12.29
N ARG A 43 -2.15 13.93 12.91
CA ARG A 43 -1.13 14.40 13.85
C ARG A 43 0.29 14.36 13.29
N VAL A 44 0.58 13.43 12.39
CA VAL A 44 1.92 13.22 11.84
C VAL A 44 1.83 12.97 10.35
N GLU A 45 2.93 13.16 9.64
CA GLU A 45 3.03 12.77 8.24
C GLU A 45 3.20 11.26 8.16
N LEU A 46 2.32 10.60 7.42
CA LEU A 46 2.38 9.17 7.17
C LEU A 46 2.80 8.90 5.74
N THR A 47 3.62 7.87 5.58
CA THR A 47 3.84 7.20 4.28
C THR A 47 3.32 5.79 4.42
N VAL A 48 2.49 5.36 3.48
CA VAL A 48 1.90 4.04 3.49
C VAL A 48 2.66 3.14 2.53
N ILE A 49 3.03 1.96 3.01
CA ILE A 49 3.71 0.95 2.20
C ILE A 49 2.76 -0.23 2.05
N ILE A 50 2.42 -0.57 0.82
CA ILE A 50 1.51 -1.67 0.50
C ILE A 50 2.10 -2.58 -0.56
N THR A 51 1.55 -3.77 -0.66
CA THR A 51 1.88 -4.73 -1.71
C THR A 51 0.58 -5.25 -2.33
N PRO A 52 0.56 -5.52 -3.65
CA PRO A 52 -0.62 -6.11 -4.27
C PRO A 52 -0.97 -7.46 -3.65
N THR A 53 -2.26 -7.73 -3.51
CA THR A 53 -2.76 -8.99 -2.92
C THR A 53 -3.58 -9.77 -3.92
N GLY A 54 -3.56 -11.10 -3.75
CA GLY A 54 -4.34 -12.02 -4.57
C GLY A 54 -3.79 -12.18 -5.99
N GLY A 55 -4.34 -13.15 -6.70
CA GLY A 55 -3.92 -13.48 -8.07
C GLY A 55 -4.33 -12.44 -9.11
N GLN A 56 -5.21 -11.50 -8.75
CA GLN A 56 -5.68 -10.46 -9.66
C GLN A 56 -5.01 -9.10 -9.42
N GLY A 57 -4.07 -9.03 -8.47
CA GLY A 57 -3.31 -7.82 -8.24
C GLY A 57 -4.11 -6.68 -7.62
N SER A 58 -4.91 -6.96 -6.60
CA SER A 58 -5.61 -5.92 -5.86
C SER A 58 -4.60 -5.04 -5.12
N LEU A 59 -4.58 -3.76 -5.44
CA LEU A 59 -3.67 -2.81 -4.82
C LEU A 59 -4.32 -2.14 -3.62
N ILE A 60 -5.48 -1.54 -3.82
CA ILE A 60 -6.27 -0.91 -2.76
C ILE A 60 -7.70 -1.44 -2.86
N GLY A 61 -8.26 -1.81 -1.72
CA GLY A 61 -9.62 -2.32 -1.61
C GLY A 61 -9.64 -3.61 -0.84
N ARG A 62 -9.67 -4.73 -1.54
CA ARG A 62 -9.70 -6.04 -0.91
C ARG A 62 -8.39 -6.31 -0.17
N GLY A 63 -8.49 -6.55 1.14
CA GLY A 63 -7.34 -6.85 1.98
C GLY A 63 -6.72 -5.64 2.68
N ASN A 64 -7.05 -4.42 2.28
CA ASN A 64 -6.54 -3.21 2.95
C ASN A 64 -7.60 -2.13 3.05
N GLN A 65 -8.79 -2.53 3.47
CA GLN A 65 -9.94 -1.63 3.60
C GLN A 65 -9.75 -0.54 4.66
N GLN A 66 -8.72 -0.65 5.50
CA GLN A 66 -8.34 0.40 6.45
C GLN A 66 -7.93 1.68 5.73
N LEU A 67 -7.52 1.60 4.47
CA LEU A 67 -7.22 2.77 3.65
C LEU A 67 -8.52 3.36 3.12
N SER A 68 -9.19 4.16 3.96
CA SER A 68 -10.45 4.81 3.59
C SER A 68 -10.22 5.89 2.53
N PRO A 69 -11.26 6.25 1.74
CA PRO A 69 -11.14 7.36 0.79
C PRO A 69 -10.72 8.67 1.46
N ALA A 70 -11.22 8.96 2.66
CA ALA A 70 -10.85 10.17 3.40
C ALA A 70 -9.36 10.19 3.72
N LEU A 71 -8.81 9.06 4.17
CA LEU A 71 -7.39 8.92 4.45
C LEU A 71 -6.57 9.11 3.18
N LEU A 72 -6.96 8.46 2.09
CA LEU A 72 -6.24 8.53 0.82
C LEU A 72 -6.24 9.95 0.25
N HIS A 73 -7.36 10.68 0.33
CA HIS A 73 -7.42 12.08 -0.06
C HIS A 73 -6.48 12.94 0.78
N HIS A 74 -6.42 12.67 2.06
CA HIS A 74 -5.55 13.43 2.98
C HIS A 74 -4.07 13.19 2.68
N LEU A 75 -3.67 11.94 2.46
CA LEU A 75 -2.29 11.58 2.20
C LEU A 75 -1.79 11.98 0.81
N GLY A 76 -2.64 11.79 -0.20
CA GLY A 76 -2.24 11.93 -1.59
C GLY A 76 -1.48 10.70 -2.10
N ARG A 77 -1.45 10.58 -3.42
CA ARG A 77 -0.87 9.41 -4.08
C ARG A 77 0.63 9.24 -3.79
N GLU A 78 1.36 10.36 -3.65
CA GLU A 78 2.81 10.33 -3.43
C GLU A 78 3.20 9.70 -2.11
N ARG A 79 2.26 9.63 -1.16
CA ARG A 79 2.51 9.02 0.15
C ARG A 79 2.16 7.52 0.16
N ILE A 80 1.76 6.96 -0.97
CA ILE A 80 1.45 5.54 -1.10
C ILE A 80 2.57 4.89 -1.89
N TRP A 81 3.37 4.06 -1.23
CA TRP A 81 4.47 3.34 -1.84
C TRP A 81 4.08 1.89 -2.05
N VAL A 82 4.31 1.40 -3.26
CA VAL A 82 3.96 0.02 -3.63
C VAL A 82 5.24 -0.79 -3.75
N LEU A 83 5.27 -1.93 -3.07
CA LEU A 83 6.34 -2.91 -3.18
C LEU A 83 5.79 -4.13 -3.91
N ALA A 84 6.42 -4.51 -5.00
CA ALA A 84 6.05 -5.74 -5.72
C ALA A 84 7.24 -6.26 -6.50
N THR A 85 7.51 -7.54 -6.39
CA THR A 85 8.57 -8.16 -7.18
C THR A 85 8.19 -8.22 -8.65
N ARG A 86 9.18 -8.29 -9.54
CA ARG A 86 8.92 -8.47 -10.96
C ARG A 86 8.16 -9.76 -11.24
N SER A 87 8.44 -10.79 -10.47
CA SER A 87 7.73 -12.07 -10.56
C SER A 87 6.24 -11.91 -10.29
N LYS A 88 5.89 -11.15 -9.25
CA LYS A 88 4.48 -10.87 -8.90
C LYS A 88 3.79 -10.12 -10.04
N LEU A 89 4.44 -9.11 -10.60
CA LEU A 89 3.87 -8.33 -11.69
C LEU A 89 3.76 -9.14 -12.98
N SER A 90 4.75 -9.98 -13.28
CA SER A 90 4.72 -10.86 -14.44
C SER A 90 3.56 -11.86 -14.38
N ALA A 91 3.22 -12.32 -13.18
CA ALA A 91 2.11 -13.26 -12.99
C ALA A 91 0.75 -12.64 -13.34
N LEU A 92 0.66 -11.32 -13.44
CA LEU A 92 -0.56 -10.63 -13.86
C LEU A 92 -0.81 -10.72 -15.36
N ALA A 93 0.17 -11.18 -16.15
CA ALA A 93 0.05 -11.37 -17.60
C ALA A 93 -0.43 -10.11 -18.32
N GLY A 94 0.14 -8.97 -17.98
CA GLY A 94 -0.18 -7.68 -18.59
C GLY A 94 -1.40 -6.97 -18.03
N ARG A 95 -2.12 -7.58 -17.09
CA ARG A 95 -3.27 -6.93 -16.45
C ARG A 95 -2.79 -5.86 -15.48
N PRO A 96 -3.51 -4.72 -15.37
CA PRO A 96 -3.13 -3.68 -14.43
C PRO A 96 -3.37 -4.09 -12.99
N LEU A 97 -2.70 -3.42 -12.06
CA LEU A 97 -3.05 -3.46 -10.65
C LEU A 97 -4.40 -2.76 -10.46
N ARG A 98 -5.18 -3.19 -9.52
CA ARG A 98 -6.56 -2.74 -9.38
C ARG A 98 -6.76 -1.86 -8.16
N LEU A 99 -7.50 -0.77 -8.40
CA LEU A 99 -7.94 0.14 -7.35
C LEU A 99 -9.45 -0.04 -7.14
N ASP A 100 -9.84 -0.13 -5.88
CA ASP A 100 -11.23 -0.09 -5.47
C ASP A 100 -11.31 0.59 -4.10
N THR A 101 -11.15 1.91 -4.12
CA THR A 101 -11.11 2.70 -2.89
C THR A 101 -12.48 2.92 -2.27
N GLY A 102 -13.54 2.67 -3.02
CA GLY A 102 -14.90 3.00 -2.64
C GLY A 102 -15.33 4.39 -3.11
N ASP A 103 -14.44 5.15 -3.73
CA ASP A 103 -14.70 6.47 -4.31
C ASP A 103 -14.33 6.41 -5.79
N ALA A 104 -15.33 6.44 -6.66
CA ALA A 104 -15.14 6.30 -8.10
C ALA A 104 -14.29 7.43 -8.70
N GLU A 105 -14.41 8.64 -8.19
CA GLU A 105 -13.58 9.76 -8.65
C GLU A 105 -12.13 9.57 -8.29
N LEU A 106 -11.85 9.10 -7.08
CA LEU A 106 -10.51 8.82 -6.63
C LEU A 106 -9.88 7.68 -7.44
N ASP A 107 -10.64 6.60 -7.68
CA ASP A 107 -10.19 5.48 -8.50
C ASP A 107 -9.79 5.96 -9.89
N ARG A 108 -10.58 6.84 -10.49
CA ARG A 108 -10.30 7.39 -11.80
C ARG A 108 -9.09 8.32 -11.79
N ALA A 109 -9.01 9.20 -10.78
CA ALA A 109 -7.91 10.16 -10.68
C ALA A 109 -6.57 9.49 -10.44
N TRP A 110 -6.55 8.35 -9.74
CA TRP A 110 -5.33 7.63 -9.40
C TRP A 110 -4.98 6.54 -10.40
N SER A 111 -5.81 6.29 -11.40
CA SER A 111 -5.48 5.36 -12.49
C SER A 111 -4.35 5.93 -13.35
N GLY A 112 -3.50 5.05 -13.86
CA GLY A 112 -2.37 5.44 -14.71
C GLY A 112 -1.12 4.66 -14.35
N TRP A 113 0.03 5.25 -14.64
CA TRP A 113 1.32 4.62 -14.37
C TRP A 113 1.82 5.00 -12.99
N TRP A 114 2.14 3.99 -12.19
CA TRP A 114 2.70 4.17 -10.86
C TRP A 114 4.13 3.65 -10.83
N SER A 115 4.98 4.34 -10.06
CA SER A 115 6.31 3.83 -9.76
C SER A 115 6.20 2.74 -8.69
N ILE A 116 6.67 1.55 -9.03
CA ILE A 116 6.62 0.38 -8.16
C ILE A 116 8.05 0.05 -7.71
N HIS A 117 8.25 -0.11 -6.43
CA HIS A 117 9.52 -0.56 -5.88
C HIS A 117 9.62 -2.07 -6.04
N SER A 118 10.47 -2.54 -6.95
CA SER A 118 10.59 -3.95 -7.31
C SER A 118 11.77 -4.66 -6.68
N GLY A 119 12.65 -3.92 -6.01
CA GLY A 119 13.82 -4.44 -5.32
C GLY A 119 14.62 -3.31 -4.72
N TYR A 120 15.78 -3.63 -4.13
CA TYR A 120 16.64 -2.63 -3.52
C TYR A 120 17.12 -1.64 -4.57
N GLN A 121 16.80 -0.37 -4.40
CA GLN A 121 17.09 0.73 -5.33
C GLN A 121 16.59 0.46 -6.76
N GLN A 122 15.55 -0.35 -6.90
CA GLN A 122 14.95 -0.66 -8.20
C GLN A 122 13.50 -0.20 -8.23
N GLN A 123 13.15 0.53 -9.28
CA GLN A 123 11.78 0.97 -9.52
C GLN A 123 11.40 0.69 -10.97
N LEU A 124 10.13 0.40 -11.19
CA LEU A 124 9.58 0.27 -12.53
C LEU A 124 8.20 0.91 -12.58
N LEU A 125 7.76 1.28 -13.77
CA LEU A 125 6.42 1.80 -13.98
C LEU A 125 5.47 0.65 -14.32
N TYR A 126 4.31 0.65 -13.67
CA TYR A 126 3.29 -0.36 -13.91
C TYR A 126 1.91 0.28 -13.91
N ALA A 127 1.01 -0.23 -14.77
CA ALA A 127 -0.33 0.31 -14.91
C ALA A 127 -1.19 -0.02 -13.70
N VAL A 128 -1.93 0.98 -13.22
CA VAL A 128 -2.91 0.85 -12.15
C VAL A 128 -4.24 1.37 -12.68
N GLN A 129 -5.32 0.63 -12.46
CA GLN A 129 -6.62 0.97 -12.99
C GLN A 129 -7.71 0.78 -11.94
N GLY A 130 -8.53 1.79 -11.78
CA GLY A 130 -9.72 1.74 -10.94
C GLY A 130 -10.95 1.20 -11.64
#